data_49173b5d737a2b20f84247a6060057f2
#
_entry.id   49173b5d737a2b20f84247a6060057f2
#
_cell.length_a   1.000
_cell.length_b   1.000
_cell.length_c   1.000
_cell.angle_alpha   90.00
_cell.angle_beta   90.00
_cell.angle_gamma   90.00
#
_symmetry.space_group_name_H-M   'P 1'
#
loop_
_entity.id
_entity.type
_entity.pdbx_description
1 polymer ?
#
loop_
_entity_poly.entity_id
_entity_poly.type
_entity_poly.pdbx_seq_one_letter_code
_entity_poly.pdbx_strand_id
1 'polypeptide(L)'
;PSSIIQIYGYSGHGKSFIALTSMWHLSLGKNFGPFEINSPKRVLYMDFENGGNTVTDRLDLMKRSYGDPGVNFMYWSSALIKSEDGGDMNLQTDEGLDILQSWLNELKPDVVILDTVRTAFPGLMENNAEQWARINSICLKIRNNGSSVIMLHHANKPTVEGLGREAGST
;
A
#
# COMPACT_ATOMS: atom_id res chain seq x y z
N PRO A 1 7.13 -7.49 -15.98
CA PRO A 1 6.49 -6.20 -16.32
C PRO A 1 5.82 -5.61 -15.11
N SER A 2 6.06 -4.31 -14.87
CA SER A 2 5.46 -3.60 -13.74
C SER A 2 3.99 -3.30 -14.02
N SER A 3 3.13 -3.46 -13.01
CA SER A 3 1.67 -3.34 -13.13
C SER A 3 1.13 -2.36 -12.09
N ILE A 4 -0.05 -1.79 -12.36
CA ILE A 4 -0.84 -1.03 -11.39
C ILE A 4 -2.07 -1.89 -11.08
N ILE A 5 -2.27 -2.20 -9.81
CA ILE A 5 -3.35 -3.06 -9.31
C ILE A 5 -4.13 -2.29 -8.25
N GLN A 6 -5.44 -2.36 -8.30
CA GLN A 6 -6.32 -1.84 -7.27
C GLN A 6 -7.07 -2.98 -6.59
N ILE A 7 -7.00 -3.02 -5.26
CA ILE A 7 -7.77 -3.93 -4.43
C ILE A 7 -8.79 -3.08 -3.68
N TYR A 8 -10.06 -3.27 -3.97
CA TYR A 8 -11.12 -2.54 -3.28
C TYR A 8 -12.08 -3.48 -2.56
N GLY A 9 -12.75 -2.96 -1.54
CA GLY A 9 -13.73 -3.69 -0.74
C GLY A 9 -14.10 -2.90 0.50
N TYR A 10 -15.12 -3.32 1.21
CA TYR A 10 -15.62 -2.60 2.39
C TYR A 10 -14.57 -2.54 3.50
N SER A 11 -14.66 -1.49 4.33
CA SER A 11 -13.84 -1.38 5.54
C SER A 11 -14.08 -2.58 6.45
N GLY A 12 -13.03 -3.09 7.10
CA GLY A 12 -13.10 -4.25 8.00
C GLY A 12 -13.12 -5.63 7.31
N HIS A 13 -13.12 -5.71 5.97
CA HIS A 13 -13.14 -6.99 5.23
C HIS A 13 -11.76 -7.61 4.99
N GLY A 14 -10.75 -7.20 5.75
CA GLY A 14 -9.45 -7.86 5.76
C GLY A 14 -8.51 -7.54 4.59
N LYS A 15 -8.80 -6.48 3.78
CA LYS A 15 -7.94 -6.07 2.65
C LYS A 15 -6.47 -5.92 3.04
N SER A 16 -6.20 -5.10 4.05
CA SER A 16 -4.83 -4.86 4.55
C SER A 16 -4.17 -6.13 5.07
N PHE A 17 -4.94 -7.02 5.71
CA PHE A 17 -4.40 -8.28 6.20
C PHE A 17 -4.01 -9.22 5.06
N ILE A 18 -4.86 -9.36 4.04
CA ILE A 18 -4.56 -10.17 2.85
C ILE A 18 -3.37 -9.57 2.09
N ALA A 19 -3.36 -8.25 1.89
CA ALA A 19 -2.25 -7.57 1.22
C ALA A 19 -0.93 -7.76 1.99
N LEU A 20 -0.94 -7.54 3.31
CA LEU A 20 0.24 -7.73 4.15
C LEU A 20 0.74 -9.18 4.08
N THR A 21 -0.15 -10.17 4.23
CA THR A 21 0.23 -11.59 4.21
C THR A 21 0.78 -12.01 2.85
N SER A 22 0.11 -11.62 1.76
CA SER A 22 0.57 -11.96 0.40
C SER A 22 1.93 -11.33 0.08
N MET A 23 2.14 -10.07 0.47
CA MET A 23 3.41 -9.38 0.26
C MET A 23 4.53 -9.90 1.16
N TRP A 24 4.19 -10.37 2.37
CA TRP A 24 5.14 -11.07 3.24
C TRP A 24 5.64 -12.37 2.59
N HIS A 25 4.71 -13.17 2.05
CA HIS A 25 5.06 -14.38 1.30
C HIS A 25 5.91 -14.06 0.06
N LEU A 26 5.55 -13.00 -0.68
CA LEU A 26 6.30 -12.54 -1.84
C LEU A 26 7.75 -12.18 -1.47
N SER A 27 7.94 -11.48 -0.35
CA SER A 27 9.27 -11.08 0.12
C SER A 27 10.11 -12.24 0.66
N LEU A 28 9.46 -13.32 1.11
CA LEU A 28 10.12 -14.58 1.49
C LEU A 28 10.41 -15.51 0.30
N GLY A 29 9.83 -15.24 -0.89
CA GLY A 29 9.87 -16.19 -2.01
C GLY A 29 9.05 -17.46 -1.77
N LYS A 30 7.99 -17.38 -0.94
CA LYS A 30 7.12 -18.49 -0.59
C LYS A 30 5.77 -18.36 -1.29
N ASN A 31 5.25 -19.47 -1.79
CA ASN A 31 3.93 -19.51 -2.44
C ASN A 31 2.83 -18.96 -1.53
N PHE A 32 1.85 -18.27 -2.12
CA PHE A 32 0.68 -17.74 -1.43
C PHE A 32 -0.60 -18.27 -2.11
N GLY A 33 -1.32 -19.16 -1.45
CA GLY A 33 -2.47 -19.86 -2.04
C GLY A 33 -2.07 -20.56 -3.35
N PRO A 34 -2.78 -20.32 -4.45
CA PRO A 34 -2.48 -20.91 -5.75
C PRO A 34 -1.34 -20.18 -6.50
N PHE A 35 -0.81 -19.09 -5.95
CA PHE A 35 0.21 -18.28 -6.61
C PHE A 35 1.61 -18.81 -6.30
N GLU A 36 2.32 -19.21 -7.36
CA GLU A 36 3.70 -19.63 -7.27
C GLU A 36 4.63 -18.42 -7.27
N ILE A 37 5.58 -18.39 -6.35
CA ILE A 37 6.57 -17.33 -6.20
C ILE A 37 7.96 -17.92 -6.36
N ASN A 38 8.57 -17.67 -7.51
CA ASN A 38 9.84 -18.30 -7.89
C ASN A 38 11.08 -17.70 -7.21
N SER A 39 10.98 -16.49 -6.68
CA SER A 39 12.09 -15.82 -6.00
C SER A 39 11.58 -14.71 -5.08
N PRO A 40 12.29 -14.43 -3.96
CA PRO A 40 11.98 -13.29 -3.11
C PRO A 40 11.95 -11.98 -3.90
N LYS A 41 11.03 -11.08 -3.53
CA LYS A 41 10.88 -9.76 -4.12
C LYS A 41 11.02 -8.70 -3.04
N ARG A 42 11.54 -7.54 -3.42
CA ARG A 42 11.64 -6.38 -2.53
C ARG A 42 10.29 -5.67 -2.49
N VAL A 43 9.71 -5.57 -1.32
CA VAL A 43 8.41 -4.95 -1.08
C VAL A 43 8.60 -3.70 -0.22
N LEU A 44 8.04 -2.58 -0.67
CA LEU A 44 7.82 -1.38 0.14
C LEU A 44 6.34 -1.30 0.50
N TYR A 45 6.00 -1.58 1.75
CA TYR A 45 4.64 -1.48 2.27
C TYR A 45 4.46 -0.15 3.00
N MET A 46 3.62 0.72 2.47
CA MET A 46 3.32 2.04 3.02
C MET A 46 1.94 2.04 3.65
N ASP A 47 1.90 2.03 5.00
CA ASP A 47 0.69 2.04 5.80
C ASP A 47 0.38 3.45 6.30
N PHE A 48 -0.66 4.05 5.76
CA PHE A 48 -1.12 5.38 6.10
C PHE A 48 -2.30 5.38 7.10
N GLU A 49 -2.83 4.20 7.46
CA GLU A 49 -4.10 4.10 8.19
C GLU A 49 -3.94 3.55 9.61
N ASN A 50 -3.10 2.54 9.81
CA ASN A 50 -3.09 1.80 11.07
C ASN A 50 -2.22 2.47 12.14
N GLY A 51 -2.67 2.39 13.41
CA GLY A 51 -1.93 2.88 14.57
C GLY A 51 -0.73 1.98 14.93
N GLY A 52 0.31 2.57 15.55
CA GLY A 52 1.60 1.94 15.80
C GLY A 52 1.52 0.57 16.50
N ASN A 53 0.74 0.43 17.57
CA ASN A 53 0.62 -0.85 18.29
C ASN A 53 0.04 -1.96 17.41
N THR A 54 -1.00 -1.64 16.62
CA THR A 54 -1.63 -2.60 15.69
C THR A 54 -0.63 -3.07 14.62
N VAL A 55 0.21 -2.16 14.16
CA VAL A 55 1.26 -2.47 13.17
C VAL A 55 2.28 -3.42 13.76
N THR A 56 2.84 -3.09 14.91
CA THR A 56 3.86 -3.92 15.58
C THR A 56 3.35 -5.33 15.82
N ASP A 57 2.16 -5.48 16.39
CA ASP A 57 1.55 -6.79 16.66
C ASP A 57 1.36 -7.62 15.38
N ARG A 58 0.96 -6.98 14.28
CA ARG A 58 0.79 -7.65 12.98
C ARG A 58 2.12 -8.11 12.40
N LEU A 59 3.14 -7.27 12.42
CA LEU A 59 4.47 -7.63 11.91
C LEU A 59 5.10 -8.75 12.73
N ASP A 60 4.97 -8.71 14.05
CA ASP A 60 5.43 -9.77 14.94
C ASP A 60 4.69 -11.09 14.70
N LEU A 61 3.39 -11.04 14.45
CA LEU A 61 2.60 -12.21 14.08
C LEU A 61 3.10 -12.81 12.76
N MET A 62 3.31 -11.98 11.72
CA MET A 62 3.82 -12.44 10.43
C MET A 62 5.20 -13.07 10.57
N LYS A 63 6.10 -12.43 11.31
CA LYS A 63 7.46 -12.95 11.55
C LYS A 63 7.45 -14.30 12.26
N ARG A 64 6.63 -14.45 13.29
CA ARG A 64 6.49 -15.72 14.04
C ARG A 64 5.85 -16.83 13.21
N SER A 65 4.85 -16.48 12.37
CA SER A 65 4.09 -17.46 11.59
C SER A 65 4.81 -17.92 10.33
N TYR A 66 5.53 -17.04 9.66
CA TYR A 66 6.05 -17.29 8.31
C TYR A 66 7.58 -17.18 8.20
N GLY A 67 8.25 -16.55 9.17
CA GLY A 67 9.67 -16.24 9.15
C GLY A 67 9.96 -14.78 8.84
N ASP A 68 11.23 -14.39 8.94
CA ASP A 68 11.70 -13.03 8.73
C ASP A 68 12.15 -12.82 7.29
N PRO A 69 11.51 -11.92 6.52
CA PRO A 69 11.94 -11.60 5.15
C PRO A 69 13.19 -10.69 5.09
N GLY A 70 13.66 -10.19 6.24
CA GLY A 70 14.83 -9.31 6.31
C GLY A 70 14.66 -8.06 5.46
N VAL A 71 15.70 -7.71 4.71
CA VAL A 71 15.75 -6.50 3.85
C VAL A 71 14.79 -6.53 2.66
N ASN A 72 14.15 -7.66 2.38
CA ASN A 72 13.18 -7.76 1.29
C ASN A 72 11.80 -7.20 1.64
N PHE A 73 11.52 -6.92 2.92
CA PHE A 73 10.27 -6.33 3.35
C PHE A 73 10.51 -5.05 4.14
N MET A 74 10.26 -3.95 3.50
CA MET A 74 10.38 -2.61 4.09
C MET A 74 8.98 -2.12 4.43
N TYR A 75 8.76 -1.81 5.69
CA TYR A 75 7.47 -1.32 6.18
C TYR A 75 7.61 0.10 6.70
N TRP A 76 6.83 0.99 6.14
CA TRP A 76 6.67 2.34 6.61
C TRP A 76 5.24 2.55 7.13
N SER A 77 5.10 3.25 8.26
CA SER A 77 3.81 3.60 8.82
C SER A 77 3.81 5.06 9.29
N SER A 78 2.79 5.79 8.90
CA SER A 78 2.59 7.18 9.36
C SER A 78 2.49 7.28 10.89
N ALA A 79 1.99 6.24 11.55
CA ALA A 79 1.85 6.21 13.00
C ALA A 79 3.17 6.00 13.75
N LEU A 80 4.12 5.25 13.16
CA LEU A 80 5.43 5.00 13.78
C LEU A 80 6.35 6.22 13.67
N ILE A 81 6.26 6.95 12.57
CA ILE A 81 7.14 8.10 12.32
C ILE A 81 6.68 9.36 13.06
N LYS A 82 5.39 9.53 13.33
CA LYS A 82 4.89 10.64 14.16
C LYS A 82 5.49 10.68 15.56
N SER A 83 6.06 9.57 16.04
CA SER A 83 6.75 9.49 17.33
C SER A 83 8.24 9.86 17.29
N GLU A 84 8.87 10.02 16.12
CA GLU A 84 10.31 10.15 15.94
C GLU A 84 10.74 11.34 15.05
N ASP A 85 10.13 12.53 15.19
CA ASP A 85 10.47 13.75 14.42
C ASP A 85 10.36 13.65 12.89
N GLY A 86 9.75 12.61 12.38
CA GLY A 86 9.50 12.43 10.94
C GLY A 86 8.23 13.14 10.49
N GLY A 87 8.32 14.06 9.56
CA GLY A 87 7.18 14.75 8.97
C GLY A 87 6.12 13.80 8.41
N ASP A 88 4.87 14.24 8.43
CA ASP A 88 3.73 13.49 7.88
C ASP A 88 3.93 13.35 6.36
N MET A 89 4.17 12.12 5.89
CA MET A 89 4.33 11.87 4.46
C MET A 89 2.99 12.01 3.76
N ASN A 90 2.84 13.09 3.01
CA ASN A 90 1.64 13.39 2.22
C ASN A 90 1.99 13.32 0.74
N LEU A 91 1.47 12.33 0.04
CA LEU A 91 1.73 12.14 -1.40
C LEU A 91 1.04 13.20 -2.30
N GLN A 92 0.32 14.15 -1.70
CA GLN A 92 -0.19 15.31 -2.43
C GLN A 92 0.77 16.50 -2.45
N THR A 93 1.82 16.48 -1.63
CA THR A 93 2.84 17.54 -1.58
C THR A 93 4.07 17.17 -2.40
N ASP A 94 4.81 18.16 -2.83
CA ASP A 94 6.06 17.93 -3.57
C ASP A 94 7.11 17.29 -2.67
N GLU A 95 7.16 17.67 -1.39
CA GLU A 95 8.05 17.06 -0.38
C GLU A 95 7.77 15.56 -0.21
N GLY A 96 6.49 15.18 -0.11
CA GLY A 96 6.10 13.77 0.01
C GLY A 96 6.45 12.96 -1.23
N LEU A 97 6.33 13.57 -2.41
CA LEU A 97 6.73 12.95 -3.68
C LEU A 97 8.26 12.82 -3.81
N ASP A 98 9.02 13.80 -3.34
CA ASP A 98 10.49 13.76 -3.34
C ASP A 98 11.00 12.66 -2.39
N ILE A 99 10.40 12.52 -1.20
CA ILE A 99 10.69 11.43 -0.27
C ILE A 99 10.40 10.07 -0.95
N LEU A 100 9.22 9.91 -1.54
CA LEU A 100 8.86 8.68 -2.25
C LEU A 100 9.88 8.38 -3.37
N GLN A 101 10.25 9.37 -4.17
CA GLN A 101 11.20 9.20 -5.26
C GLN A 101 12.60 8.80 -4.74
N SER A 102 13.04 9.38 -3.64
CA SER A 102 14.30 9.01 -2.98
C SER A 102 14.27 7.54 -2.55
N TRP A 103 13.19 7.09 -1.91
CA TRP A 103 13.04 5.69 -1.50
C TRP A 103 12.97 4.73 -2.68
N LEU A 104 12.28 5.09 -3.77
CA LEU A 104 12.26 4.27 -4.98
C LEU A 104 13.66 4.08 -5.57
N ASN A 105 14.47 5.12 -5.56
CA ASN A 105 15.84 5.09 -6.08
C ASN A 105 16.80 4.30 -5.19
N GLU A 106 16.67 4.45 -3.88
CA GLU A 106 17.55 3.81 -2.89
C GLU A 106 17.15 2.34 -2.66
N LEU A 107 15.87 2.11 -2.33
CA LEU A 107 15.38 0.79 -1.96
C LEU A 107 15.13 -0.13 -3.16
N LYS A 108 14.85 0.45 -4.34
CA LYS A 108 14.54 -0.27 -5.59
C LYS A 108 13.54 -1.40 -5.38
N PRO A 109 12.34 -1.12 -4.84
CA PRO A 109 11.35 -2.16 -4.59
C PRO A 109 10.81 -2.75 -5.90
N ASP A 110 10.52 -4.05 -5.92
CA ASP A 110 9.77 -4.69 -7.01
C ASP A 110 8.28 -4.34 -6.92
N VAL A 111 7.77 -4.14 -5.68
CA VAL A 111 6.36 -3.83 -5.42
C VAL A 111 6.25 -2.74 -4.36
N VAL A 112 5.38 -1.77 -4.61
CA VAL A 112 4.97 -0.72 -3.65
C VAL A 112 3.49 -0.90 -3.32
N ILE A 113 3.16 -0.90 -2.03
CA ILE A 113 1.78 -0.94 -1.55
C ILE A 113 1.40 0.42 -0.97
N LEU A 114 0.23 0.92 -1.31
CA LEU A 114 -0.40 2.10 -0.70
C LEU A 114 -1.65 1.66 0.08
N ASP A 115 -1.55 1.59 1.39
CA ASP A 115 -2.62 1.15 2.30
C ASP A 115 -3.02 2.29 3.27
N THR A 116 -4.06 3.04 3.00
CA THR A 116 -4.97 3.05 1.86
C THR A 116 -4.77 4.31 1.01
N VAL A 117 -5.32 4.30 -0.22
CA VAL A 117 -5.27 5.48 -1.10
C VAL A 117 -5.88 6.70 -0.42
N ARG A 118 -7.01 6.54 0.29
CA ARG A 118 -7.70 7.65 0.95
C ARG A 118 -6.86 8.35 2.00
N THR A 119 -6.08 7.59 2.75
CA THR A 119 -5.21 8.13 3.82
C THR A 119 -3.86 8.59 3.29
N ALA A 120 -3.37 7.99 2.21
CA ALA A 120 -2.16 8.42 1.50
C ALA A 120 -2.35 9.79 0.79
N PHE A 121 -3.62 10.14 0.46
CA PHE A 121 -4.00 11.38 -0.20
C PHE A 121 -5.04 12.13 0.64
N PRO A 122 -4.66 12.80 1.74
CA PRO A 122 -5.59 13.51 2.62
C PRO A 122 -6.37 14.57 1.84
N GLY A 123 -7.69 14.62 2.06
CA GLY A 123 -8.58 15.54 1.33
C GLY A 123 -8.99 15.07 -0.06
N LEU A 124 -8.69 13.81 -0.41
CA LEU A 124 -9.19 13.21 -1.64
C LEU A 124 -10.72 13.25 -1.66
N MET A 125 -11.26 13.96 -2.65
CA MET A 125 -12.68 13.91 -3.00
C MET A 125 -12.87 12.80 -4.03
N GLU A 126 -13.50 11.72 -3.61
CA GLU A 126 -13.60 10.48 -4.39
C GLU A 126 -14.28 10.63 -5.76
N ASN A 127 -15.10 11.68 -5.91
CA ASN A 127 -15.78 12.03 -7.17
C ASN A 127 -15.00 13.04 -8.03
N ASN A 128 -13.76 13.38 -7.67
CA ASN A 128 -12.96 14.36 -8.39
C ASN A 128 -12.00 13.67 -9.37
N ALA A 129 -12.34 13.69 -10.66
CA ALA A 129 -11.55 13.09 -11.72
C ALA A 129 -10.12 13.66 -11.81
N GLU A 130 -9.92 14.95 -11.51
CA GLU A 130 -8.60 15.59 -11.53
C GLU A 130 -7.68 15.03 -10.44
N GLN A 131 -8.22 14.81 -9.22
CA GLN A 131 -7.48 14.21 -8.12
C GLN A 131 -7.10 12.76 -8.44
N TRP A 132 -8.00 11.99 -9.06
CA TRP A 132 -7.69 10.63 -9.54
C TRP A 132 -6.64 10.63 -10.64
N ALA A 133 -6.65 11.60 -11.55
CA ALA A 133 -5.59 11.74 -12.55
C ALA A 133 -4.22 11.97 -11.90
N ARG A 134 -4.16 12.73 -10.80
CA ARG A 134 -2.92 12.91 -10.02
C ARG A 134 -2.46 11.61 -9.37
N ILE A 135 -3.35 10.85 -8.73
CA ILE A 135 -3.03 9.53 -8.14
C ILE A 135 -2.48 8.59 -9.22
N ASN A 136 -3.16 8.52 -10.35
CA ASN A 136 -2.71 7.72 -11.49
C ASN A 136 -1.33 8.15 -12.01
N SER A 137 -1.06 9.45 -12.06
CA SER A 137 0.26 9.98 -12.44
C SER A 137 1.36 9.50 -11.48
N ILE A 138 1.10 9.48 -10.17
CA ILE A 138 2.05 8.98 -9.16
C ILE A 138 2.26 7.47 -9.32
N CYS A 139 1.19 6.71 -9.51
CA CYS A 139 1.30 5.28 -9.79
C CYS A 139 2.09 4.98 -11.07
N LEU A 140 1.92 5.81 -12.11
CA LEU A 140 2.71 5.72 -13.33
C LEU A 140 4.20 6.03 -13.10
N LYS A 141 4.53 7.01 -12.25
CA LYS A 141 5.92 7.30 -11.86
C LYS A 141 6.55 6.10 -11.16
N ILE A 142 5.86 5.51 -10.17
CA ILE A 142 6.33 4.31 -9.47
C ILE A 142 6.55 3.16 -10.47
N ARG A 143 5.58 2.93 -11.37
CA ARG A 143 5.67 1.89 -12.40
C ARG A 143 6.83 2.13 -13.36
N ASN A 144 7.04 3.37 -13.78
CA ASN A 144 8.13 3.74 -14.70
C ASN A 144 9.50 3.62 -14.04
N ASN A 145 9.57 3.67 -12.71
CA ASN A 145 10.78 3.36 -11.93
C ASN A 145 11.06 1.84 -11.82
N GLY A 146 10.21 0.99 -12.40
CA GLY A 146 10.38 -0.47 -12.45
C GLY A 146 9.54 -1.24 -11.43
N SER A 147 8.82 -0.57 -10.53
CA SER A 147 8.02 -1.21 -9.47
C SER A 147 6.58 -1.47 -9.92
N SER A 148 5.97 -2.55 -9.46
CA SER A 148 4.51 -2.70 -9.49
C SER A 148 3.88 -1.91 -8.34
N VAL A 149 2.66 -1.41 -8.54
CA VAL A 149 1.91 -0.67 -7.51
C VAL A 149 0.65 -1.43 -7.16
N ILE A 150 0.40 -1.60 -5.87
CA ILE A 150 -0.87 -2.12 -5.36
C ILE A 150 -1.50 -1.04 -4.47
N MET A 151 -2.69 -0.61 -4.84
CA MET A 151 -3.49 0.36 -4.10
C MET A 151 -4.62 -0.34 -3.38
N LEU A 152 -4.75 -0.12 -2.06
CA LEU A 152 -5.92 -0.54 -1.32
C LEU A 152 -6.91 0.62 -1.23
N HIS A 153 -8.16 0.34 -1.59
CA HIS A 153 -9.21 1.35 -1.62
C HIS A 153 -10.50 0.85 -0.96
N HIS A 154 -11.22 1.74 -0.28
CA HIS A 154 -12.49 1.40 0.34
C HIS A 154 -13.63 1.46 -0.68
N ALA A 155 -14.45 0.41 -0.71
CA ALA A 155 -15.72 0.46 -1.42
C ALA A 155 -16.77 1.19 -0.57
N ASN A 156 -17.67 1.90 -1.21
CA ASN A 156 -18.85 2.44 -0.55
C ASN A 156 -19.73 1.29 -0.02
N LYS A 157 -20.37 1.51 1.14
CA LYS A 157 -21.39 0.56 1.61
C LYS A 157 -22.52 0.48 0.58
N PRO A 158 -23.10 -0.72 0.34
CA PRO A 158 -24.24 -0.82 -0.55
C PRO A 158 -25.36 0.08 -0.02
N THR A 159 -25.88 0.93 -0.87
CA THR A 159 -27.17 1.58 -0.66
C THR A 159 -28.28 0.58 -1.00
N VAL A 160 -29.50 0.79 -0.50
CA VAL A 160 -30.65 -0.13 -0.69
C VAL A 160 -30.90 -0.44 -2.18
N GLU A 161 -30.30 0.31 -3.10
CA GLU A 161 -30.52 0.26 -4.55
C GLU A 161 -29.36 -0.36 -5.36
N GLY A 162 -28.33 -0.92 -4.76
CA GLY A 162 -27.22 -1.42 -5.59
C GLY A 162 -26.13 -2.23 -4.91
N LEU A 163 -25.41 -2.99 -5.71
CA LEU A 163 -24.13 -3.59 -5.38
C LEU A 163 -23.15 -2.48 -5.00
N GLY A 164 -22.35 -2.71 -3.97
CA GLY A 164 -21.35 -1.74 -3.51
C GLY A 164 -20.43 -1.29 -4.64
N ARG A 165 -20.31 0.02 -4.79
CA ARG A 165 -19.39 0.66 -5.76
C ARG A 165 -18.11 1.06 -5.05
N GLU A 166 -17.06 1.29 -5.82
CA GLU A 166 -15.89 1.97 -5.29
C GLU A 166 -16.29 3.32 -4.71
N ALA A 167 -15.67 3.70 -3.59
CA ALA A 167 -15.82 5.04 -3.09
C ALA A 167 -15.25 6.02 -4.15
N GLY A 168 -16.10 6.91 -4.66
CA GLY A 168 -15.72 7.87 -5.72
C GLY A 168 -16.03 7.47 -7.16
N SER A 169 -16.65 6.30 -7.39
CA SER A 169 -17.13 5.97 -8.72
C SER A 169 -18.60 6.41 -8.89
N THR A 170 -18.84 7.60 -9.40
CA THR A 170 -20.09 8.05 -9.99
C THR A 170 -19.81 8.69 -11.33
#